data_e9a07a92a4d42522c02d62508734839f
#
_entry.id   e9a07a92a4d42522c02d62508734839f
#
_cell.length_a   1.000
_cell.length_b   1.000
_cell.length_c   1.000
_cell.angle_alpha   90.00
_cell.angle_beta   90.00
_cell.angle_gamma   90.00
#
_symmetry.space_group_name_H-M   'P 1'
#
loop_
_entity.id
_entity.type
_entity.pdbx_description
1 polymer ?
#
loop_
_entity_poly.entity_id
_entity_poly.type
_entity_poly.pdbx_seq_one_letter_code
_entity_poly.pdbx_strand_id
1 'polypeptide(L)'
;MDFTFEKKHELFRHAVRQFAQQEIRPRTAEIEETHAIPADLRWQMAEMGFFGVPFPTKYGGAGAGETGYCIFMEELMQGNPSVTVMLGAHTSIGATAIYLDGSERLKEKYLPPVCKGEKIAAFALTEPNAGSDAASISLSAVREGDSYILDGSKIWITNGADAEVFSVFAVTDKTMGYRGGHTAFVVEKGYPGFSLGTIDEKMGIVGSSTAELVFDGCRVPTENVIGQVGMGFLTAMRTLDHGRHGLGAGCLGGAQGVLRDCLEYAKYREQFG
;
A
#
# COMPACT_ATOMS: atom_id res chain seq x y z
N MET A 1 5.00 4.37 32.35
CA MET A 1 5.20 4.17 30.91
C MET A 1 5.50 5.54 30.35
N ASP A 2 6.62 5.72 29.64
CA ASP A 2 6.99 7.01 29.04
C ASP A 2 6.51 7.00 27.57
N PHE A 3 5.71 8.00 27.18
CA PHE A 3 5.19 8.17 25.84
C PHE A 3 5.87 9.34 25.09
N THR A 4 6.96 9.87 25.63
CA THR A 4 7.73 10.94 24.99
C THR A 4 8.43 10.42 23.75
N PHE A 5 8.34 11.17 22.65
CA PHE A 5 9.10 10.84 21.45
C PHE A 5 10.57 11.24 21.60
N GLU A 6 11.46 10.45 21.02
CA GLU A 6 12.87 10.81 20.89
C GLU A 6 13.01 12.04 19.96
N LYS A 7 14.09 12.81 20.15
CA LYS A 7 14.39 14.00 19.32
C LYS A 7 14.36 13.70 17.80
N LYS A 8 14.81 12.50 17.39
CA LYS A 8 14.76 12.10 15.97
C LYS A 8 13.34 12.00 15.44
N HIS A 9 12.39 11.50 16.26
CA HIS A 9 10.98 11.39 15.89
C HIS A 9 10.33 12.76 15.76
N GLU A 10 10.65 13.71 16.66
CA GLU A 10 10.14 15.08 16.58
C GLU A 10 10.68 15.83 15.35
N LEU A 11 11.95 15.66 15.02
CA LEU A 11 12.53 16.23 13.81
C LEU A 11 11.88 15.65 12.54
N PHE A 12 11.66 14.33 12.52
CA PHE A 12 10.99 13.66 11.41
C PHE A 12 9.55 14.13 11.27
N ARG A 13 8.79 14.20 12.38
CA ARG A 13 7.43 14.76 12.42
C ARG A 13 7.37 16.16 11.82
N HIS A 14 8.30 17.02 12.23
CA HIS A 14 8.35 18.39 11.71
C HIS A 14 8.60 18.44 10.20
N ALA A 15 9.54 17.64 9.69
CA ALA A 15 9.85 17.58 8.28
C ALA A 15 8.66 17.06 7.44
N VAL A 16 8.00 15.99 7.88
CA VAL A 16 6.82 15.45 7.19
C VAL A 16 5.65 16.43 7.21
N ARG A 17 5.38 17.06 8.36
CA ARG A 17 4.35 18.11 8.50
C ARG A 17 4.61 19.28 7.56
N GLN A 18 5.84 19.77 7.51
CA GLN A 18 6.21 20.87 6.63
C GLN A 18 5.95 20.51 5.17
N PHE A 19 6.40 19.34 4.72
CA PHE A 19 6.17 18.86 3.37
C PHE A 19 4.67 18.70 3.06
N ALA A 20 3.91 18.09 3.97
CA ALA A 20 2.47 17.92 3.81
C ALA A 20 1.72 19.25 3.63
N GLN A 21 2.12 20.28 4.39
CA GLN A 21 1.48 21.60 4.34
C GLN A 21 1.94 22.48 3.18
N GLN A 22 3.21 22.41 2.79
CA GLN A 22 3.79 23.30 1.79
C GLN A 22 3.72 22.72 0.38
N GLU A 23 3.85 21.39 0.21
CA GLU A 23 3.92 20.77 -1.09
C GLU A 23 2.65 19.97 -1.45
N ILE A 24 2.04 19.26 -0.48
CA ILE A 24 0.88 18.40 -0.78
C ILE A 24 -0.43 19.20 -0.71
N ARG A 25 -0.69 19.88 0.41
CA ARG A 25 -1.97 20.54 0.66
C ARG A 25 -2.36 21.57 -0.42
N PRO A 26 -1.44 22.42 -0.95
CA PRO A 26 -1.77 23.35 -2.03
C PRO A 26 -2.20 22.66 -3.34
N ARG A 27 -1.81 21.40 -3.54
CA ARG A 27 -2.12 20.60 -4.74
C ARG A 27 -3.44 19.82 -4.63
N THR A 28 -4.18 19.95 -3.50
CA THR A 28 -5.40 19.17 -3.27
C THR A 28 -6.44 19.40 -4.36
N ALA A 29 -6.67 20.65 -4.79
CA ALA A 29 -7.64 20.94 -5.87
C ALA A 29 -7.26 20.27 -7.20
N GLU A 30 -5.98 20.30 -7.57
CA GLU A 30 -5.46 19.63 -8.76
C GLU A 30 -5.65 18.10 -8.70
N ILE A 31 -5.35 17.48 -7.53
CA ILE A 31 -5.52 16.04 -7.32
C ILE A 31 -7.00 15.64 -7.43
N GLU A 32 -7.90 16.44 -6.85
CA GLU A 32 -9.35 16.19 -6.92
C GLU A 32 -9.91 16.38 -8.35
N GLU A 33 -9.38 17.33 -9.12
CA GLU A 33 -9.81 17.58 -10.50
C GLU A 33 -9.27 16.53 -11.48
N THR A 34 -8.00 16.16 -11.32
CA THR A 34 -7.32 15.26 -12.27
C THR A 34 -7.48 13.78 -11.93
N HIS A 35 -7.98 13.47 -10.71
CA HIS A 35 -8.04 12.11 -10.15
C HIS A 35 -6.67 11.40 -10.16
N ALA A 36 -5.59 12.16 -10.03
CA ALA A 36 -4.22 11.64 -10.06
C ALA A 36 -3.30 12.44 -9.15
N ILE A 37 -2.27 11.77 -8.60
CA ILE A 37 -1.20 12.44 -7.90
C ILE A 37 -0.19 12.93 -8.94
N PRO A 38 0.12 14.25 -8.99
CA PRO A 38 1.05 14.81 -9.96
C PRO A 38 2.42 14.13 -9.95
N ALA A 39 3.00 13.93 -11.12
CA ALA A 39 4.26 13.20 -11.28
C ALA A 39 5.45 13.89 -10.58
N ASP A 40 5.48 15.22 -10.63
CA ASP A 40 6.49 16.02 -9.92
C ASP A 40 6.38 15.88 -8.39
N LEU A 41 5.16 15.82 -7.86
CA LEU A 41 4.94 15.56 -6.42
C LEU A 41 5.38 14.14 -6.05
N ARG A 42 5.09 13.13 -6.89
CA ARG A 42 5.60 11.77 -6.68
C ARG A 42 7.13 11.73 -6.68
N TRP A 43 7.76 12.45 -7.60
CA TRP A 43 9.22 12.56 -7.65
C TRP A 43 9.79 13.21 -6.38
N GLN A 44 9.22 14.33 -5.91
CA GLN A 44 9.64 14.99 -4.66
C GLN A 44 9.53 14.04 -3.46
N MET A 45 8.42 13.28 -3.35
CA MET A 45 8.24 12.28 -2.29
C MET A 45 9.28 11.15 -2.37
N ALA A 46 9.69 10.75 -3.57
CA ALA A 46 10.75 9.76 -3.77
C ALA A 46 12.10 10.30 -3.29
N GLU A 47 12.47 11.53 -3.63
CA GLU A 47 13.69 12.20 -3.15
C GLU A 47 13.71 12.36 -1.62
N MET A 48 12.54 12.55 -0.99
CA MET A 48 12.39 12.59 0.46
C MET A 48 12.43 11.20 1.13
N GLY A 49 12.51 10.11 0.36
CA GLY A 49 12.52 8.74 0.86
C GLY A 49 11.18 8.24 1.42
N PHE A 50 10.06 8.87 1.05
CA PHE A 50 8.73 8.58 1.59
C PHE A 50 8.18 7.22 1.15
N PHE A 51 8.67 6.66 0.06
CA PHE A 51 8.28 5.33 -0.40
C PHE A 51 8.92 4.20 0.41
N GLY A 52 9.95 4.49 1.23
CA GLY A 52 10.68 3.49 1.99
C GLY A 52 10.69 3.72 3.51
N VAL A 53 9.82 4.57 4.06
CA VAL A 53 9.88 5.03 5.47
C VAL A 53 10.08 3.89 6.49
N PRO A 54 9.29 2.80 6.53
CA PRO A 54 9.43 1.77 7.56
C PRO A 54 10.59 0.81 7.30
N PHE A 55 11.04 0.67 6.05
CA PHE A 55 11.98 -0.38 5.66
C PHE A 55 13.42 -0.07 6.05
N PRO A 56 14.23 -1.12 6.35
CA PRO A 56 15.65 -0.96 6.67
C PRO A 56 16.46 -0.31 5.55
N THR A 57 17.50 0.41 5.95
CA THR A 57 18.43 1.08 5.01
C THR A 57 19.15 0.14 4.05
N LYS A 58 19.35 -1.13 4.46
CA LYS A 58 19.94 -2.16 3.59
C LYS A 58 19.14 -2.40 2.30
N TYR A 59 17.83 -2.08 2.30
CA TYR A 59 16.95 -2.16 1.13
C TYR A 59 16.61 -0.78 0.54
N GLY A 60 17.32 0.26 0.95
CA GLY A 60 17.07 1.63 0.48
C GLY A 60 15.96 2.37 1.23
N GLY A 61 15.43 1.81 2.31
CA GLY A 61 14.44 2.47 3.15
C GLY A 61 15.06 3.47 4.12
N ALA A 62 14.19 4.28 4.77
CA ALA A 62 14.63 5.29 5.73
C ALA A 62 14.97 4.71 7.13
N GLY A 63 14.59 3.47 7.42
CA GLY A 63 14.86 2.82 8.72
C GLY A 63 14.09 3.44 9.89
N ALA A 64 12.98 4.14 9.62
CA ALA A 64 12.21 4.82 10.67
C ALA A 64 11.41 3.86 11.56
N GLY A 65 11.23 2.61 11.14
CA GLY A 65 10.46 1.61 11.87
C GLY A 65 8.97 1.98 12.02
N GLU A 66 8.27 1.25 12.87
CA GLU A 66 6.83 1.38 13.02
C GLU A 66 6.41 2.72 13.65
N THR A 67 7.14 3.19 14.66
CA THR A 67 6.86 4.50 15.28
C THR A 67 7.01 5.64 14.28
N GLY A 68 8.11 5.63 13.51
CA GLY A 68 8.31 6.62 12.44
C GLY A 68 7.24 6.52 11.35
N TYR A 69 6.82 5.31 11.01
CA TYR A 69 5.75 5.11 10.03
C TYR A 69 4.40 5.65 10.53
N CYS A 70 4.04 5.45 11.80
CA CYS A 70 2.82 6.05 12.37
C CYS A 70 2.86 7.58 12.36
N ILE A 71 4.00 8.17 12.75
CA ILE A 71 4.20 9.63 12.67
C ILE A 71 4.04 10.12 11.23
N PHE A 72 4.65 9.41 10.27
CA PHE A 72 4.54 9.72 8.85
C PHE A 72 3.09 9.74 8.35
N MET A 73 2.33 8.70 8.64
CA MET A 73 0.93 8.59 8.24
C MET A 73 0.04 9.66 8.89
N GLU A 74 0.25 9.95 10.19
CA GLU A 74 -0.47 10.98 10.94
C GLU A 74 -0.26 12.37 10.32
N GLU A 75 0.97 12.73 10.02
CA GLU A 75 1.28 14.08 9.49
C GLU A 75 0.91 14.23 8.02
N LEU A 76 1.13 13.19 7.22
CA LEU A 76 0.86 13.22 5.78
C LEU A 76 -0.65 13.31 5.48
N MET A 77 -1.49 12.63 6.28
CA MET A 77 -2.95 12.64 6.10
C MET A 77 -3.55 14.05 6.26
N GLN A 78 -2.89 14.92 6.99
CA GLN A 78 -3.29 16.33 7.13
C GLN A 78 -3.06 17.15 5.85
N GLY A 79 -2.24 16.66 4.93
CA GLY A 79 -2.00 17.27 3.62
C GLY A 79 -3.06 16.86 2.59
N ASN A 80 -3.11 15.58 2.23
CA ASN A 80 -4.10 15.02 1.31
C ASN A 80 -4.28 13.51 1.51
N PRO A 81 -5.52 13.01 1.68
CA PRO A 81 -5.81 11.59 1.88
C PRO A 81 -5.37 10.70 0.72
N SER A 82 -5.51 11.14 -0.54
CA SER A 82 -5.14 10.35 -1.71
C SER A 82 -3.65 10.02 -1.73
N VAL A 83 -2.81 11.01 -1.43
CA VAL A 83 -1.35 10.84 -1.33
C VAL A 83 -1.00 9.86 -0.20
N THR A 84 -1.65 10.03 0.95
CA THR A 84 -1.38 9.19 2.13
C THR A 84 -1.80 7.74 1.91
N VAL A 85 -2.97 7.52 1.30
CA VAL A 85 -3.48 6.16 1.02
C VAL A 85 -2.62 5.48 -0.06
N MET A 86 -2.18 6.20 -1.09
CA MET A 86 -1.26 5.67 -2.10
C MET A 86 0.04 5.19 -1.45
N LEU A 87 0.71 6.02 -0.64
CA LEU A 87 1.95 5.66 0.05
C LEU A 87 1.71 4.59 1.12
N GLY A 88 0.59 4.66 1.85
CA GLY A 88 0.21 3.67 2.85
C GLY A 88 0.01 2.28 2.25
N ALA A 89 -0.79 2.15 1.19
CA ALA A 89 -1.01 0.88 0.52
C ALA A 89 0.26 0.32 -0.12
N HIS A 90 1.12 1.20 -0.65
CA HIS A 90 2.41 0.84 -1.20
C HIS A 90 3.34 0.25 -0.13
N THR A 91 3.55 0.96 0.98
CA THR A 91 4.50 0.55 2.02
C THR A 91 3.92 -0.51 2.95
N SER A 92 2.78 -0.22 3.60
CA SER A 92 2.30 -1.01 4.74
C SER A 92 1.74 -2.38 4.38
N ILE A 93 1.22 -2.55 3.17
CA ILE A 93 0.66 -3.83 2.74
C ILE A 93 1.29 -4.34 1.43
N GLY A 94 1.48 -3.50 0.41
CA GLY A 94 2.02 -3.91 -0.88
C GLY A 94 3.42 -4.50 -0.78
N ALA A 95 4.35 -3.76 -0.20
CA ALA A 95 5.74 -4.18 -0.05
C ALA A 95 6.00 -5.00 1.22
N THR A 96 5.20 -4.79 2.27
CA THR A 96 5.41 -5.45 3.59
C THR A 96 5.28 -6.97 3.52
N ALA A 97 4.41 -7.54 2.67
CA ALA A 97 4.35 -8.98 2.47
C ALA A 97 5.71 -9.55 2.02
N ILE A 98 6.37 -8.87 1.08
CA ILE A 98 7.71 -9.24 0.60
C ILE A 98 8.74 -9.06 1.70
N TYR A 99 8.67 -7.97 2.47
CA TYR A 99 9.60 -7.68 3.55
C TYR A 99 9.52 -8.70 4.69
N LEU A 100 8.30 -9.10 5.10
CA LEU A 100 8.11 -10.02 6.23
C LEU A 100 8.53 -11.44 5.86
N ASP A 101 8.03 -11.98 4.77
CA ASP A 101 8.07 -13.41 4.48
C ASP A 101 8.82 -13.73 3.17
N GLY A 102 9.20 -12.75 2.36
CA GLY A 102 9.97 -12.98 1.14
C GLY A 102 11.37 -13.53 1.43
N SER A 103 11.87 -14.37 0.52
CA SER A 103 13.28 -14.78 0.54
C SER A 103 14.20 -13.56 0.39
N GLU A 104 15.47 -13.67 0.81
CA GLU A 104 16.43 -12.56 0.63
C GLU A 104 16.54 -12.16 -0.86
N ARG A 105 16.49 -13.13 -1.78
CA ARG A 105 16.45 -12.86 -3.23
C ARG A 105 15.25 -11.98 -3.62
N LEU A 106 14.05 -12.23 -3.09
CA LEU A 106 12.88 -11.40 -3.37
C LEU A 106 13.02 -10.01 -2.75
N LYS A 107 13.51 -9.93 -1.51
CA LYS A 107 13.74 -8.65 -0.84
C LYS A 107 14.75 -7.80 -1.58
N GLU A 108 15.88 -8.38 -1.98
CA GLU A 108 16.93 -7.68 -2.74
C GLU A 108 16.48 -7.26 -4.14
N LYS A 109 15.63 -8.06 -4.80
CA LYS A 109 15.10 -7.72 -6.13
C LYS A 109 14.04 -6.61 -6.09
N TYR A 110 13.10 -6.67 -5.13
CA TYR A 110 11.91 -5.84 -5.18
C TYR A 110 11.91 -4.65 -4.22
N LEU A 111 12.49 -4.78 -3.01
CA LEU A 111 12.42 -3.69 -2.04
C LEU A 111 13.23 -2.45 -2.44
N PRO A 112 14.45 -2.53 -3.02
CA PRO A 112 15.18 -1.33 -3.38
C PRO A 112 14.46 -0.42 -4.38
N PRO A 113 13.95 -0.88 -5.53
CA PRO A 113 13.20 -0.03 -6.45
C PRO A 113 11.87 0.45 -5.85
N VAL A 114 11.24 -0.32 -4.98
CA VAL A 114 10.03 0.05 -4.26
C VAL A 114 10.32 1.17 -3.25
N CYS A 115 11.35 1.03 -2.43
CA CYS A 115 11.73 2.05 -1.43
C CYS A 115 12.15 3.38 -2.07
N LYS A 116 12.67 3.37 -3.29
CA LYS A 116 13.01 4.57 -4.05
C LYS A 116 11.83 5.20 -4.80
N GLY A 117 10.66 4.55 -4.81
CA GLY A 117 9.52 5.00 -5.61
C GLY A 117 9.66 4.79 -7.11
N GLU A 118 10.68 4.04 -7.56
CA GLU A 118 10.88 3.63 -8.96
C GLU A 118 9.80 2.63 -9.41
N LYS A 119 9.28 1.83 -8.46
CA LYS A 119 8.16 0.90 -8.65
C LYS A 119 7.14 1.06 -7.53
N ILE A 120 5.88 1.09 -7.89
CA ILE A 120 4.77 1.09 -6.93
C ILE A 120 4.39 -0.35 -6.60
N ALA A 121 4.11 -0.61 -5.32
CA ALA A 121 3.62 -1.90 -4.85
C ALA A 121 2.13 -1.86 -4.51
N ALA A 122 1.44 -2.99 -4.72
CA ALA A 122 0.03 -3.18 -4.35
C ALA A 122 -0.19 -4.53 -3.67
N PHE A 123 -1.27 -4.62 -2.88
CA PHE A 123 -1.68 -5.82 -2.15
C PHE A 123 -2.99 -6.35 -2.73
N ALA A 124 -2.96 -7.55 -3.29
CA ALA A 124 -4.06 -8.13 -4.04
C ALA A 124 -4.64 -9.37 -3.34
N LEU A 125 -5.52 -9.14 -2.35
CA LEU A 125 -6.19 -10.19 -1.58
C LEU A 125 -7.68 -10.32 -1.97
N THR A 126 -8.42 -9.21 -2.00
CA THR A 126 -9.87 -9.14 -2.12
C THR A 126 -10.37 -9.64 -3.49
N GLU A 127 -11.44 -10.42 -3.47
CA GLU A 127 -12.13 -10.93 -4.67
C GLU A 127 -13.62 -10.54 -4.65
N PRO A 128 -14.36 -10.65 -5.78
CA PRO A 128 -15.79 -10.33 -5.82
C PRO A 128 -16.62 -11.01 -4.74
N ASN A 129 -16.26 -12.25 -4.37
CA ASN A 129 -16.98 -13.06 -3.38
C ASN A 129 -16.22 -13.24 -2.05
N ALA A 130 -15.06 -12.59 -1.87
CA ALA A 130 -14.22 -12.75 -0.69
C ALA A 130 -13.59 -11.41 -0.27
N GLY A 131 -14.27 -10.69 0.63
CA GLY A 131 -13.81 -9.45 1.25
C GLY A 131 -13.49 -9.68 2.72
N SER A 132 -14.48 -9.47 3.62
CA SER A 132 -14.32 -9.70 5.06
C SER A 132 -13.95 -11.16 5.38
N ASP A 133 -14.51 -12.11 4.63
CA ASP A 133 -14.09 -13.51 4.66
C ASP A 133 -12.91 -13.75 3.70
N ALA A 134 -11.74 -13.25 4.07
CA ALA A 134 -10.51 -13.40 3.27
C ALA A 134 -10.03 -14.87 3.17
N ALA A 135 -10.59 -15.77 3.99
CA ALA A 135 -10.30 -17.19 3.91
C ALA A 135 -10.98 -17.88 2.71
N SER A 136 -12.01 -17.24 2.13
CA SER A 136 -12.81 -17.77 1.02
C SER A 136 -12.34 -17.32 -0.36
N ILE A 137 -11.10 -16.81 -0.51
CA ILE A 137 -10.55 -16.50 -1.85
C ILE A 137 -10.53 -17.73 -2.75
N SER A 138 -10.65 -17.50 -4.05
CA SER A 138 -10.83 -18.55 -5.06
C SER A 138 -9.87 -18.46 -6.25
N LEU A 139 -9.14 -17.35 -6.43
CA LEU A 139 -8.08 -17.22 -7.43
C LEU A 139 -7.18 -18.44 -7.35
N SER A 140 -7.13 -19.24 -8.43
CA SER A 140 -6.37 -20.48 -8.42
C SER A 140 -4.91 -20.26 -8.80
N ALA A 141 -4.02 -21.09 -8.28
CA ALA A 141 -2.61 -21.16 -8.68
C ALA A 141 -2.19 -22.62 -8.82
N VAL A 142 -2.10 -23.10 -10.06
CA VAL A 142 -1.74 -24.49 -10.39
C VAL A 142 -0.26 -24.55 -10.76
N ARG A 143 0.49 -25.45 -10.13
CA ARG A 143 1.92 -25.61 -10.44
C ARG A 143 2.14 -26.34 -11.75
N GLU A 144 2.90 -25.73 -12.65
CA GLU A 144 3.37 -26.31 -13.92
C GLU A 144 4.89 -26.16 -14.05
N GLY A 145 5.59 -27.23 -13.73
CA GLY A 145 7.06 -27.24 -13.78
C GLY A 145 7.69 -26.24 -12.80
N ASP A 146 8.35 -25.22 -13.33
CA ASP A 146 9.03 -24.14 -12.62
C ASP A 146 8.16 -22.89 -12.42
N SER A 147 6.87 -22.97 -12.74
CA SER A 147 5.95 -21.85 -12.66
C SER A 147 4.64 -22.26 -11.97
N TYR A 148 3.88 -21.25 -11.54
CA TYR A 148 2.46 -21.34 -11.20
C TYR A 148 1.64 -20.61 -12.25
N ILE A 149 0.51 -21.21 -12.63
CA ILE A 149 -0.47 -20.60 -13.52
C ILE A 149 -1.61 -20.08 -12.66
N LEU A 150 -1.82 -18.77 -12.69
CA LEU A 150 -2.86 -18.10 -11.93
C LEU A 150 -4.06 -17.81 -12.82
N ASP A 151 -5.27 -18.15 -12.34
CA ASP A 151 -6.55 -17.90 -13.01
C ASP A 151 -7.61 -17.37 -12.05
N GLY A 152 -8.24 -16.24 -12.43
CA GLY A 152 -9.28 -15.54 -11.67
C GLY A 152 -9.09 -14.03 -11.63
N SER A 153 -9.68 -13.36 -10.63
CA SER A 153 -9.57 -11.91 -10.52
C SER A 153 -9.46 -11.45 -9.07
N LYS A 154 -8.94 -10.23 -8.89
CA LYS A 154 -8.92 -9.47 -7.63
C LYS A 154 -9.57 -8.12 -7.87
N ILE A 155 -10.35 -7.62 -6.89
CA ILE A 155 -11.04 -6.34 -7.01
C ILE A 155 -10.63 -5.37 -5.91
N TRP A 156 -10.89 -4.08 -6.17
CA TRP A 156 -10.64 -2.98 -5.24
C TRP A 156 -9.19 -2.87 -4.79
N ILE A 157 -8.28 -3.14 -5.71
CA ILE A 157 -6.85 -3.11 -5.40
C ILE A 157 -6.34 -1.67 -5.46
N THR A 158 -6.05 -1.10 -4.29
CA THR A 158 -5.42 0.21 -4.17
C THR A 158 -4.06 0.22 -4.84
N ASN A 159 -3.76 1.28 -5.59
CA ASN A 159 -2.62 1.39 -6.50
C ASN A 159 -2.67 0.43 -7.69
N GLY A 160 -3.77 -0.32 -7.92
CA GLY A 160 -3.81 -1.37 -8.92
C GLY A 160 -3.48 -0.90 -10.34
N ALA A 161 -3.88 0.31 -10.73
CA ALA A 161 -3.58 0.88 -12.03
C ALA A 161 -2.13 1.39 -12.14
N ASP A 162 -1.55 1.87 -11.04
CA ASP A 162 -0.22 2.48 -10.98
C ASP A 162 0.89 1.47 -10.68
N ALA A 163 0.58 0.38 -9.97
CA ALA A 163 1.58 -0.57 -9.47
C ALA A 163 2.25 -1.40 -10.58
N GLU A 164 3.53 -1.69 -10.38
CA GLU A 164 4.31 -2.63 -11.18
C GLU A 164 4.59 -3.94 -10.42
N VAL A 165 4.43 -3.94 -9.09
CA VAL A 165 4.71 -5.10 -8.22
C VAL A 165 3.49 -5.38 -7.36
N PHE A 166 2.98 -6.61 -7.42
CA PHE A 166 1.78 -7.03 -6.71
C PHE A 166 2.09 -8.19 -5.76
N SER A 167 1.72 -8.06 -4.49
CA SER A 167 1.64 -9.17 -3.55
C SER A 167 0.27 -9.83 -3.70
N VAL A 168 0.21 -10.97 -4.41
CA VAL A 168 -1.03 -11.67 -4.81
C VAL A 168 -1.22 -12.92 -3.98
N PHE A 169 -2.43 -13.15 -3.49
CA PHE A 169 -2.80 -14.34 -2.70
C PHE A 169 -3.73 -15.24 -3.51
N ALA A 170 -3.35 -16.50 -3.66
CA ALA A 170 -4.06 -17.47 -4.48
C ALA A 170 -4.17 -18.84 -3.79
N VAL A 171 -5.09 -19.66 -4.27
CA VAL A 171 -5.34 -21.03 -3.79
C VAL A 171 -4.48 -22.00 -4.56
N THR A 172 -3.54 -22.65 -3.86
CA THR A 172 -2.68 -23.71 -4.42
C THR A 172 -3.20 -25.11 -4.09
N ASP A 173 -3.99 -25.27 -3.02
CA ASP A 173 -4.64 -26.54 -2.65
C ASP A 173 -6.03 -26.28 -2.03
N LYS A 174 -7.08 -26.56 -2.80
CA LYS A 174 -8.47 -26.37 -2.34
C LYS A 174 -8.86 -27.31 -1.18
N THR A 175 -8.19 -28.44 -1.02
CA THR A 175 -8.54 -29.43 0.01
C THR A 175 -8.10 -29.02 1.40
N MET A 176 -7.06 -28.16 1.49
CA MET A 176 -6.48 -27.69 2.76
C MET A 176 -7.14 -26.41 3.30
N GLY A 177 -8.01 -25.74 2.50
CA GLY A 177 -8.59 -24.46 2.86
C GLY A 177 -7.53 -23.42 3.23
N TYR A 178 -7.89 -22.41 4.04
CA TYR A 178 -6.93 -21.34 4.42
C TYR A 178 -5.76 -21.82 5.28
N ARG A 179 -5.84 -22.98 5.93
CA ARG A 179 -4.81 -23.54 6.82
C ARG A 179 -3.68 -24.29 6.12
N GLY A 180 -3.52 -24.15 4.84
CA GLY A 180 -2.47 -24.82 4.06
C GLY A 180 -2.68 -24.71 2.56
N GLY A 181 -3.84 -24.19 2.13
CA GLY A 181 -4.21 -24.13 0.71
C GLY A 181 -3.90 -22.80 0.03
N HIS A 182 -3.56 -21.74 0.78
CA HIS A 182 -3.28 -20.43 0.21
C HIS A 182 -1.79 -20.15 0.12
N THR A 183 -1.35 -19.57 -0.99
CA THR A 183 0.05 -19.17 -1.22
C THR A 183 0.10 -17.71 -1.66
N ALA A 184 1.13 -17.01 -1.23
CA ALA A 184 1.40 -15.63 -1.63
C ALA A 184 2.48 -15.58 -2.72
N PHE A 185 2.32 -14.69 -3.70
CA PHE A 185 3.19 -14.55 -4.85
C PHE A 185 3.55 -13.09 -5.10
N VAL A 186 4.76 -12.83 -5.61
CA VAL A 186 5.07 -11.57 -6.29
C VAL A 186 4.72 -11.72 -7.76
N VAL A 187 3.81 -10.87 -8.24
CA VAL A 187 3.45 -10.75 -9.66
C VAL A 187 3.89 -9.40 -10.17
N GLU A 188 4.50 -9.35 -11.36
CA GLU A 188 4.88 -8.10 -12.04
C GLU A 188 3.83 -7.76 -13.11
N LYS A 189 3.53 -6.48 -13.30
CA LYS A 189 2.53 -5.98 -14.28
C LYS A 189 2.73 -6.50 -15.71
N GLY A 190 3.99 -6.76 -16.09
CA GLY A 190 4.34 -7.24 -17.43
C GLY A 190 4.23 -8.76 -17.63
N TYR A 191 3.75 -9.53 -16.67
CA TYR A 191 3.66 -10.98 -16.83
C TYR A 191 2.59 -11.36 -17.83
N PRO A 192 2.87 -12.32 -18.76
CA PRO A 192 1.84 -12.86 -19.68
C PRO A 192 0.64 -13.40 -18.91
N GLY A 193 -0.56 -13.05 -19.37
CA GLY A 193 -1.81 -13.44 -18.72
C GLY A 193 -2.23 -12.53 -17.55
N PHE A 194 -1.45 -11.49 -17.21
CA PHE A 194 -1.87 -10.44 -16.28
C PHE A 194 -2.42 -9.23 -17.04
N SER A 195 -3.56 -8.71 -16.60
CA SER A 195 -4.15 -7.48 -17.14
C SER A 195 -4.93 -6.71 -16.09
N LEU A 196 -5.19 -5.43 -16.36
CA LEU A 196 -6.09 -4.61 -15.57
C LEU A 196 -7.51 -4.79 -16.09
N GLY A 197 -8.46 -4.95 -15.19
CA GLY A 197 -9.88 -4.84 -15.47
C GLY A 197 -10.39 -3.41 -15.28
N THR A 198 -11.52 -3.27 -14.59
CA THR A 198 -12.13 -1.98 -14.29
C THR A 198 -11.27 -1.15 -13.35
N ILE A 199 -11.13 0.14 -13.63
CA ILE A 199 -10.60 1.13 -12.69
C ILE A 199 -11.80 1.84 -12.07
N ASP A 200 -11.89 1.81 -10.75
CA ASP A 200 -13.07 2.31 -10.03
C ASP A 200 -13.08 3.84 -9.94
N GLU A 201 -14.24 4.44 -10.24
CA GLU A 201 -14.54 5.82 -9.86
C GLU A 201 -14.97 5.85 -8.38
N LYS A 202 -14.43 6.80 -7.61
CA LYS A 202 -14.64 6.87 -6.17
C LYS A 202 -15.21 8.21 -5.74
N MET A 203 -15.99 8.21 -4.64
CA MET A 203 -16.53 9.42 -4.02
C MET A 203 -15.50 10.24 -3.25
N GLY A 204 -14.33 9.68 -2.96
CA GLY A 204 -13.24 10.33 -2.24
C GLY A 204 -11.94 9.55 -2.42
N ILE A 205 -10.80 10.14 -1.99
CA ILE A 205 -9.47 9.55 -2.19
C ILE A 205 -9.23 9.28 -3.69
N VAL A 206 -9.73 10.18 -4.52
CA VAL A 206 -9.82 10.00 -5.98
C VAL A 206 -8.44 9.93 -6.66
N GLY A 207 -7.43 10.60 -6.09
CA GLY A 207 -6.07 10.60 -6.61
C GLY A 207 -5.28 9.30 -6.40
N SER A 208 -5.80 8.35 -5.57
CA SER A 208 -5.23 7.01 -5.41
C SER A 208 -6.04 6.04 -6.27
N SER A 209 -5.43 5.40 -7.26
CA SER A 209 -6.14 4.45 -8.13
C SER A 209 -6.64 3.23 -7.36
N THR A 210 -7.76 2.69 -7.78
CA THR A 210 -8.33 1.42 -7.31
C THR A 210 -8.75 0.62 -8.54
N ALA A 211 -8.27 -0.59 -8.68
CA ALA A 211 -8.51 -1.35 -9.91
C ALA A 211 -8.81 -2.83 -9.64
N GLU A 212 -9.48 -3.44 -10.61
CA GLU A 212 -9.55 -4.87 -10.77
C GLU A 212 -8.28 -5.39 -11.45
N LEU A 213 -7.79 -6.54 -10.98
CA LEU A 213 -6.69 -7.29 -11.59
C LEU A 213 -7.24 -8.60 -12.15
N VAL A 214 -6.91 -8.90 -13.39
CA VAL A 214 -7.36 -10.12 -14.08
C VAL A 214 -6.17 -11.02 -14.37
N PHE A 215 -6.31 -12.29 -14.06
CA PHE A 215 -5.33 -13.35 -14.27
C PHE A 215 -5.97 -14.40 -15.17
N ASP A 216 -5.46 -14.54 -16.38
CA ASP A 216 -5.91 -15.49 -17.39
C ASP A 216 -4.70 -16.30 -17.89
N GLY A 217 -4.46 -17.45 -17.27
CA GLY A 217 -3.26 -18.23 -17.50
C GLY A 217 -1.98 -17.46 -17.09
N CYS A 218 -2.03 -16.60 -16.07
CA CYS A 218 -0.89 -15.77 -15.68
C CYS A 218 0.24 -16.62 -15.13
N ARG A 219 1.38 -16.62 -15.84
CA ARG A 219 2.53 -17.46 -15.52
C ARG A 219 3.48 -16.74 -14.57
N VAL A 220 3.60 -17.29 -13.35
CA VAL A 220 4.43 -16.74 -12.25
C VAL A 220 5.51 -17.76 -11.88
N PRO A 221 6.80 -17.39 -11.91
CA PRO A 221 7.90 -18.28 -11.51
C PRO A 221 7.74 -18.81 -10.08
N THR A 222 8.08 -20.09 -9.84
CA THR A 222 8.04 -20.67 -8.48
C THR A 222 8.90 -19.93 -7.48
N GLU A 223 9.98 -19.31 -7.95
CA GLU A 223 10.87 -18.49 -7.13
C GLU A 223 10.24 -17.17 -6.64
N ASN A 224 9.07 -16.79 -7.17
CA ASN A 224 8.30 -15.62 -6.75
C ASN A 224 7.28 -15.92 -5.65
N VAL A 225 7.29 -17.12 -5.07
CA VAL A 225 6.51 -17.43 -3.86
C VAL A 225 7.03 -16.60 -2.69
N ILE A 226 6.14 -15.87 -2.03
CA ILE A 226 6.42 -15.15 -0.80
C ILE A 226 6.26 -16.13 0.37
N GLY A 227 7.33 -16.39 1.09
CA GLY A 227 7.34 -17.35 2.19
C GLY A 227 7.32 -18.80 1.72
N GLN A 228 6.39 -19.58 2.24
CA GLN A 228 6.22 -21.00 1.92
C GLN A 228 4.89 -21.26 1.25
N VAL A 229 4.87 -22.26 0.36
CA VAL A 229 3.62 -22.75 -0.24
C VAL A 229 2.67 -23.18 0.87
N GLY A 230 1.42 -22.79 0.79
CA GLY A 230 0.39 -23.08 1.80
C GLY A 230 0.32 -22.07 2.95
N MET A 231 1.27 -21.15 3.09
CA MET A 231 1.32 -20.18 4.20
C MET A 231 0.80 -18.78 3.81
N GLY A 232 0.23 -18.63 2.62
CA GLY A 232 -0.21 -17.33 2.09
C GLY A 232 -1.24 -16.61 2.97
N PHE A 233 -2.17 -17.35 3.60
CA PHE A 233 -3.15 -16.73 4.50
C PHE A 233 -2.47 -16.11 5.73
N LEU A 234 -1.50 -16.80 6.32
CA LEU A 234 -0.74 -16.27 7.46
C LEU A 234 0.06 -15.03 7.05
N THR A 235 0.72 -15.07 5.88
CA THR A 235 1.42 -13.90 5.32
C THR A 235 0.47 -12.73 5.13
N ALA A 236 -0.75 -12.96 4.59
CA ALA A 236 -1.75 -11.91 4.45
C ALA A 236 -2.16 -11.29 5.78
N MET A 237 -2.46 -12.10 6.80
CA MET A 237 -2.87 -11.60 8.12
C MET A 237 -1.76 -10.82 8.81
N ARG A 238 -0.52 -11.30 8.79
CA ARG A 238 0.65 -10.59 9.34
C ARG A 238 0.86 -9.25 8.64
N THR A 239 0.71 -9.22 7.32
CA THR A 239 0.82 -7.98 6.53
C THR A 239 -0.26 -6.98 6.92
N LEU A 240 -1.51 -7.42 7.05
CA LEU A 240 -2.62 -6.55 7.45
C LEU A 240 -2.46 -6.04 8.90
N ASP A 241 -1.91 -6.85 9.81
CA ASP A 241 -1.64 -6.41 11.18
C ASP A 241 -0.63 -5.26 11.21
N HIS A 242 0.43 -5.33 10.39
CA HIS A 242 1.38 -4.22 10.21
C HIS A 242 0.72 -2.98 9.60
N GLY A 243 -0.26 -3.15 8.70
CA GLY A 243 -0.94 -2.01 8.06
C GLY A 243 -1.87 -1.22 8.99
N ARG A 244 -2.50 -1.90 9.96
CA ARG A 244 -3.59 -1.32 10.77
C ARG A 244 -3.16 -0.15 11.65
N HIS A 245 -2.00 -0.21 12.29
CA HIS A 245 -1.56 0.88 13.17
C HIS A 245 -1.20 2.14 12.38
N GLY A 246 -0.57 2.01 11.22
CA GLY A 246 -0.33 3.15 10.33
C GLY A 246 -1.62 3.77 9.81
N LEU A 247 -2.61 2.94 9.43
CA LEU A 247 -3.93 3.43 9.02
C LEU A 247 -4.63 4.16 10.19
N GLY A 248 -4.58 3.61 11.41
CA GLY A 248 -5.14 4.26 12.61
C GLY A 248 -4.50 5.62 12.88
N ALA A 249 -3.18 5.72 12.76
CA ALA A 249 -2.45 7.00 12.87
C ALA A 249 -2.86 8.00 11.76
N GLY A 250 -3.01 7.52 10.53
CA GLY A 250 -3.52 8.33 9.42
C GLY A 250 -4.93 8.87 9.69
N CYS A 251 -5.86 8.04 10.17
CA CYS A 251 -7.21 8.48 10.53
C CYS A 251 -7.18 9.58 11.61
N LEU A 252 -6.31 9.45 12.62
CA LEU A 252 -6.12 10.49 13.63
C LEU A 252 -5.61 11.79 13.00
N GLY A 253 -4.60 11.71 12.12
CA GLY A 253 -4.07 12.86 11.39
C GLY A 253 -5.13 13.55 10.53
N GLY A 254 -5.95 12.78 9.83
CA GLY A 254 -7.09 13.31 9.06
C GLY A 254 -8.09 14.05 9.93
N ALA A 255 -8.46 13.50 11.08
CA ALA A 255 -9.35 14.14 12.04
C ALA A 255 -8.77 15.47 12.58
N GLN A 256 -7.48 15.48 12.90
CA GLN A 256 -6.77 16.71 13.32
C GLN A 256 -6.76 17.76 12.20
N GLY A 257 -6.52 17.36 10.95
CA GLY A 257 -6.56 18.25 9.78
C GLY A 257 -7.92 18.92 9.61
N VAL A 258 -9.00 18.10 9.60
CA VAL A 258 -10.39 18.59 9.49
C VAL A 258 -10.77 19.51 10.65
N LEU A 259 -10.40 19.15 11.89
CA LEU A 259 -10.66 20.01 13.06
C LEU A 259 -9.99 21.37 12.91
N ARG A 260 -8.72 21.41 12.50
CA ARG A 260 -8.01 22.67 12.25
C ARG A 260 -8.71 23.52 11.20
N ASP A 261 -9.15 22.93 10.08
CA ASP A 261 -9.82 23.63 9.01
C ASP A 261 -11.19 24.18 9.44
N CYS A 262 -11.94 23.42 10.25
CA CYS A 262 -13.20 23.89 10.86
C CYS A 262 -12.96 25.09 11.79
N LEU A 263 -11.92 25.02 12.63
CA LEU A 263 -11.57 26.12 13.55
C LEU A 263 -11.14 27.38 12.80
N GLU A 264 -10.36 27.25 11.73
CA GLU A 264 -9.96 28.40 10.90
C GLU A 264 -11.18 28.99 10.18
N TYR A 265 -12.05 28.16 9.61
CA TYR A 265 -13.28 28.61 8.95
C TYR A 265 -14.20 29.35 9.91
N ALA A 266 -14.37 28.86 11.13
CA ALA A 266 -15.21 29.48 12.17
C ALA A 266 -14.75 30.88 12.59
N LYS A 267 -13.49 31.25 12.38
CA LYS A 267 -12.96 32.58 12.75
C LYS A 267 -13.45 33.72 11.86
N TYR A 268 -13.86 33.41 10.63
CA TYR A 268 -14.26 34.43 9.65
C TYR A 268 -15.66 34.21 9.07
N ARG A 269 -16.30 33.06 9.33
CA ARG A 269 -17.66 32.82 8.84
C ARG A 269 -18.67 33.57 9.68
N GLU A 270 -19.41 34.46 9.05
CA GLU A 270 -20.49 35.24 9.67
C GLU A 270 -21.83 34.83 9.07
N GLN A 271 -22.87 34.75 9.91
CA GLN A 271 -24.27 34.56 9.53
C GLN A 271 -25.18 35.27 10.57
N PHE A 272 -26.32 35.75 10.08
CA PHE A 272 -27.34 36.45 10.86
C PHE A 272 -26.84 37.70 11.62
N GLY A 273 -25.77 38.32 11.19
CA GLY A 273 -25.13 39.46 11.83
C GLY A 273 -24.19 39.03 12.93
#